data_26b237ed289ac1f2b363b5d4313f56df
#
_entry.id   26b237ed289ac1f2b363b5d4313f56df
#
_cell.length_a   1.000
_cell.length_b   1.000
_cell.length_c   1.000
_cell.angle_alpha   90.00
_cell.angle_beta   90.00
_cell.angle_gamma   90.00
#
_symmetry.space_group_name_H-M   'P 1'
#
loop_
_entity.id
_entity.type
_entity.pdbx_description
1 polymer ?
#
loop_
_entity_poly.entity_id
_entity_poly.type
_entity_poly.pdbx_seq_one_letter_code
_entity_poly.pdbx_strand_id
1 'polypeptide(L)'
;MTSLRSGVKLTLMKKLSTYLFLFLFSFSAPSFADDISDFEIEGISIGESLLDYMSEENIKTEIKNTRYIYTYLNEDFGEVYLYEGLQTYDSMSFFVKPNDEKFLIYEVRGIISYIEDLNGCHKKQNEIVEEISKIFKDAKKSEKSYKSRHDPSGKSTKEKVIFTFNSGDEIQIVCANWEENLRIKNNWTEGLSVIISTNEVLNWLGGN
;
A
#
# COMPACT_ATOMS: atom_id res chain seq x y z
N MET A 1 55.01 -2.46 -37.92
CA MET A 1 53.96 -1.42 -37.75
C MET A 1 52.94 -1.91 -36.75
N THR A 2 53.00 -1.36 -35.62
CA THR A 2 52.32 -1.65 -34.36
C THR A 2 50.93 -1.09 -34.34
N SER A 3 49.94 -1.85 -33.88
CA SER A 3 48.70 -1.31 -33.34
C SER A 3 48.25 -2.11 -32.14
N LEU A 4 48.46 -1.49 -30.98
CA LEU A 4 47.87 -1.89 -29.70
C LEU A 4 46.40 -1.59 -29.71
N ARG A 5 45.55 -2.58 -29.34
CA ARG A 5 44.20 -2.36 -28.90
C ARG A 5 44.06 -2.67 -27.42
N SER A 6 43.88 -1.59 -26.72
CA SER A 6 43.50 -1.53 -25.32
C SER A 6 42.14 -2.16 -25.11
N GLY A 7 42.08 -3.26 -24.36
CA GLY A 7 40.83 -3.84 -23.85
C GLY A 7 40.48 -3.14 -22.55
N VAL A 8 39.48 -2.29 -22.56
CA VAL A 8 38.85 -1.78 -21.34
C VAL A 8 37.86 -2.84 -20.84
N LYS A 9 38.18 -3.44 -19.72
CA LYS A 9 37.33 -4.42 -19.03
C LYS A 9 36.07 -3.73 -18.50
N LEU A 10 34.95 -4.17 -19.03
CA LEU A 10 33.60 -3.88 -18.52
C LEU A 10 33.35 -4.75 -17.28
N THR A 11 33.78 -4.27 -16.10
CA THR A 11 33.53 -4.95 -14.83
C THR A 11 33.23 -3.90 -13.77
N LEU A 12 32.10 -3.22 -13.88
CA LEU A 12 31.57 -2.40 -12.78
C LEU A 12 30.09 -2.07 -12.98
N MET A 13 29.21 -3.06 -12.98
CA MET A 13 27.76 -2.81 -12.91
C MET A 13 27.04 -3.98 -12.24
N LYS A 14 27.38 -4.32 -11.00
CA LYS A 14 26.60 -5.26 -10.19
C LYS A 14 26.55 -4.91 -8.71
N LYS A 15 26.62 -3.63 -8.35
CA LYS A 15 26.44 -3.19 -6.95
C LYS A 15 25.73 -1.83 -6.82
N LEU A 16 24.80 -1.50 -7.72
CA LEU A 16 24.07 -0.22 -7.65
C LEU A 16 22.55 -0.39 -7.56
N SER A 17 22.09 -1.59 -7.20
CA SER A 17 20.64 -1.84 -7.09
C SER A 17 20.09 -1.78 -5.66
N THR A 18 20.93 -1.45 -4.68
CA THR A 18 20.49 -1.43 -3.27
C THR A 18 20.28 -0.02 -2.73
N TYR A 19 20.57 1.02 -3.51
CA TYR A 19 20.48 2.41 -3.07
C TYR A 19 19.47 3.27 -3.83
N LEU A 20 18.67 2.70 -4.74
CA LEU A 20 17.72 3.48 -5.54
C LEU A 20 16.34 3.60 -4.87
N PHE A 21 16.19 3.13 -3.64
CA PHE A 21 14.93 3.25 -2.88
C PHE A 21 14.84 4.54 -2.05
N LEU A 22 15.86 5.39 -2.11
CA LEU A 22 16.02 6.55 -1.21
C LEU A 22 15.98 7.91 -1.91
N PHE A 23 15.63 8.01 -3.19
CA PHE A 23 15.85 9.26 -3.94
C PHE A 23 14.62 9.85 -4.64
N LEU A 24 13.42 9.72 -4.07
CA LEU A 24 12.30 10.57 -4.49
C LEU A 24 11.72 11.39 -3.34
N PHE A 25 12.53 11.66 -2.30
CA PHE A 25 12.16 12.71 -1.36
C PHE A 25 12.78 14.03 -1.83
N SER A 26 12.01 14.81 -2.56
CA SER A 26 12.28 16.24 -2.75
C SER A 26 12.26 16.89 -1.37
N PHE A 27 13.42 17.22 -0.83
CA PHE A 27 13.58 17.98 0.41
C PHE A 27 13.02 19.40 0.21
N SER A 28 11.73 19.56 0.44
CA SER A 28 11.19 20.84 0.90
C SER A 28 11.54 20.97 2.37
N ALA A 29 11.89 22.19 2.84
CA ALA A 29 12.32 22.48 4.20
C ALA A 29 11.46 21.80 5.28
N PRO A 30 11.97 21.59 6.53
CA PRO A 30 11.26 20.87 7.57
C PRO A 30 9.99 21.61 8.00
N SER A 31 8.94 21.43 7.28
CA SER A 31 7.58 21.46 7.79
C SER A 31 7.43 20.10 8.46
N PHE A 32 7.20 20.06 9.75
CA PHE A 32 6.84 18.84 10.44
C PHE A 32 5.67 18.24 9.65
N ALA A 33 5.83 17.03 9.14
CA ALA A 33 4.78 16.34 8.38
C ALA A 33 3.66 15.98 9.37
N ASP A 34 2.74 16.92 9.60
CA ASP A 34 1.52 16.70 10.38
C ASP A 34 0.37 16.20 9.49
N ASP A 35 0.61 16.14 8.17
CA ASP A 35 -0.40 15.77 7.17
C ASP A 35 -0.02 14.46 6.50
N ILE A 36 -0.93 13.49 6.57
CA ILE A 36 -0.81 12.18 5.94
C ILE A 36 -0.75 12.28 4.40
N SER A 37 -1.21 13.38 3.80
CA SER A 37 -1.15 13.65 2.36
C SER A 37 0.27 13.80 1.83
N ASP A 38 1.26 14.06 2.70
CA ASP A 38 2.68 14.11 2.33
C ASP A 38 3.29 12.71 2.15
N PHE A 39 2.56 11.64 2.49
CA PHE A 39 3.03 10.27 2.32
C PHE A 39 2.46 9.65 1.05
N GLU A 40 3.36 9.14 0.20
CA GLU A 40 3.05 8.57 -1.10
C GLU A 40 3.37 7.08 -1.15
N ILE A 41 2.56 6.32 -1.88
CA ILE A 41 2.85 4.94 -2.29
C ILE A 41 2.94 4.93 -3.81
N GLU A 42 4.09 4.58 -4.39
CA GLU A 42 4.36 4.65 -5.85
C GLU A 42 4.13 6.05 -6.45
N GLY A 43 4.33 7.12 -5.65
CA GLY A 43 4.08 8.49 -6.09
C GLY A 43 2.61 8.88 -6.12
N ILE A 44 1.74 8.13 -5.44
CA ILE A 44 0.30 8.39 -5.35
C ILE A 44 -0.07 8.64 -3.89
N SER A 45 -0.79 9.74 -3.62
CA SER A 45 -1.24 10.12 -2.29
C SER A 45 -2.77 10.31 -2.20
N ILE A 46 -3.26 10.36 -0.96
CA ILE A 46 -4.65 10.72 -0.70
C ILE A 46 -4.91 12.18 -1.10
N GLY A 47 -6.15 12.46 -1.54
CA GLY A 47 -6.55 13.79 -2.01
C GLY A 47 -6.24 14.07 -3.48
N GLU A 48 -5.41 13.26 -4.14
CA GLU A 48 -5.19 13.34 -5.59
C GLU A 48 -6.37 12.77 -6.37
N SER A 49 -6.43 13.10 -7.65
CA SER A 49 -7.43 12.53 -8.57
C SER A 49 -6.94 11.20 -9.15
N LEU A 50 -7.72 10.14 -9.01
CA LEU A 50 -7.39 8.87 -9.64
C LEU A 50 -7.40 8.94 -11.18
N LEU A 51 -8.02 9.99 -11.76
CA LEU A 51 -7.99 10.26 -13.21
C LEU A 51 -6.59 10.60 -13.74
N ASP A 52 -5.66 10.99 -12.88
CA ASP A 52 -4.27 11.25 -13.25
C ASP A 52 -3.51 9.95 -13.57
N TYR A 53 -4.04 8.81 -13.11
CA TYR A 53 -3.42 7.48 -13.20
C TYR A 53 -4.22 6.48 -14.03
N MET A 54 -5.54 6.66 -14.14
CA MET A 54 -6.44 5.74 -14.82
C MET A 54 -7.52 6.49 -15.59
N SER A 55 -8.00 5.91 -16.70
CA SER A 55 -9.16 6.47 -17.42
C SER A 55 -10.44 6.33 -16.59
N GLU A 56 -11.36 7.28 -16.75
CA GLU A 56 -12.69 7.25 -16.08
C GLU A 56 -13.46 5.95 -16.36
N GLU A 57 -13.36 5.43 -17.58
CA GLU A 57 -14.00 4.16 -17.97
C GLU A 57 -13.44 2.99 -17.17
N ASN A 58 -12.12 2.93 -17.00
CA ASN A 58 -11.47 1.88 -16.19
C ASN A 58 -11.85 1.99 -14.72
N ILE A 59 -11.86 3.20 -14.15
CA ILE A 59 -12.28 3.44 -12.77
C ILE A 59 -13.70 2.95 -12.53
N LYS A 60 -14.66 3.34 -13.38
CA LYS A 60 -16.07 2.92 -13.28
C LYS A 60 -16.24 1.41 -13.44
N THR A 61 -15.46 0.81 -14.32
CA THR A 61 -15.48 -0.64 -14.54
C THR A 61 -14.98 -1.38 -13.30
N GLU A 62 -13.86 -0.93 -12.71
CA GLU A 62 -13.31 -1.51 -11.49
C GLU A 62 -14.26 -1.36 -10.30
N ILE A 63 -14.85 -0.18 -10.08
CA ILE A 63 -15.87 0.03 -9.04
C ILE A 63 -17.03 -0.97 -9.16
N LYS A 64 -17.50 -1.19 -10.38
CA LYS A 64 -18.58 -2.16 -10.65
C LYS A 64 -18.15 -3.58 -10.33
N ASN A 65 -16.95 -3.97 -10.77
CA ASN A 65 -16.42 -5.32 -10.58
C ASN A 65 -16.17 -5.62 -9.09
N THR A 66 -15.53 -4.70 -8.36
CA THR A 66 -15.21 -4.86 -6.95
C THR A 66 -16.47 -4.89 -6.08
N ARG A 67 -17.47 -4.07 -6.39
CA ARG A 67 -18.79 -4.09 -5.71
C ARG A 67 -19.52 -5.45 -5.88
N TYR A 68 -19.36 -6.10 -7.01
CA TYR A 68 -19.89 -7.44 -7.22
C TYR A 68 -19.21 -8.50 -6.35
N ILE A 69 -17.92 -8.33 -6.09
CA ILE A 69 -17.11 -9.28 -5.30
C ILE A 69 -17.21 -9.00 -3.80
N TYR A 70 -17.18 -7.72 -3.40
CA TYR A 70 -17.09 -7.30 -2.01
C TYR A 70 -18.40 -6.65 -1.55
N THR A 71 -19.16 -7.40 -0.74
CA THR A 71 -20.49 -6.99 -0.26
C THR A 71 -20.48 -5.81 0.72
N TYR A 72 -19.32 -5.43 1.27
CA TYR A 72 -19.19 -4.26 2.14
C TYR A 72 -19.13 -2.94 1.37
N LEU A 73 -18.82 -2.98 0.06
CA LEU A 73 -18.83 -1.79 -0.80
C LEU A 73 -20.26 -1.34 -1.11
N ASN A 74 -20.51 -0.05 -1.02
CA ASN A 74 -21.82 0.57 -1.22
C ASN A 74 -21.70 1.83 -2.11
N GLU A 75 -22.68 2.76 -2.00
CA GLU A 75 -22.66 4.01 -2.77
C GLU A 75 -21.72 5.06 -2.20
N ASP A 76 -21.24 4.91 -0.95
CA ASP A 76 -20.34 5.88 -0.32
C ASP A 76 -18.93 5.74 -0.86
N PHE A 77 -18.42 4.48 -0.93
CA PHE A 77 -17.09 4.19 -1.44
C PHE A 77 -17.07 3.01 -2.41
N GLY A 78 -16.26 3.16 -3.47
CA GLY A 78 -15.86 2.11 -4.39
C GLY A 78 -14.38 1.82 -4.26
N GLU A 79 -13.99 0.56 -4.45
CA GLU A 79 -12.59 0.14 -4.48
C GLU A 79 -12.15 -0.08 -5.93
N VAL A 80 -10.98 0.46 -6.29
CA VAL A 80 -10.39 0.38 -7.64
C VAL A 80 -9.02 -0.24 -7.52
N TYR A 81 -8.68 -1.20 -8.36
CA TYR A 81 -7.37 -1.85 -8.38
C TYR A 81 -6.52 -1.39 -9.56
N LEU A 82 -5.21 -1.32 -9.33
CA LEU A 82 -4.17 -1.07 -10.32
C LEU A 82 -3.12 -2.19 -10.24
N TYR A 83 -2.82 -2.83 -11.37
CA TYR A 83 -1.89 -3.97 -11.44
C TYR A 83 -0.67 -3.71 -12.33
N GLU A 84 -0.68 -2.65 -13.13
CA GLU A 84 0.35 -2.36 -14.11
C GLU A 84 1.07 -1.04 -13.81
N GLY A 85 2.31 -0.92 -14.27
CA GLY A 85 3.10 0.30 -14.11
C GLY A 85 3.75 0.47 -12.74
N LEU A 86 3.58 -0.48 -11.82
CA LEU A 86 4.13 -0.44 -10.46
C LEU A 86 5.59 -0.91 -10.44
N GLN A 87 6.40 -0.32 -9.54
CA GLN A 87 7.83 -0.62 -9.42
C GLN A 87 8.14 -1.55 -8.24
N THR A 88 7.39 -1.40 -7.16
CA THR A 88 7.64 -2.06 -5.88
C THR A 88 6.54 -3.01 -5.48
N TYR A 89 5.29 -2.59 -5.68
CA TYR A 89 4.12 -3.34 -5.25
C TYR A 89 3.60 -4.24 -6.38
N ASP A 90 3.05 -5.40 -6.03
CA ASP A 90 2.42 -6.33 -6.99
C ASP A 90 1.07 -5.79 -7.48
N SER A 91 0.40 -5.04 -6.62
CA SER A 91 -0.85 -4.33 -6.93
C SER A 91 -1.08 -3.17 -5.98
N MET A 92 -1.92 -2.25 -6.39
CA MET A 92 -2.45 -1.19 -5.53
C MET A 92 -3.97 -1.21 -5.53
N SER A 93 -4.60 -0.73 -4.45
CA SER A 93 -6.02 -0.42 -4.45
C SER A 93 -6.28 0.97 -3.86
N PHE A 94 -7.39 1.55 -4.28
CA PHE A 94 -7.81 2.90 -3.92
C PHE A 94 -9.26 2.92 -3.51
N PHE A 95 -9.61 3.63 -2.43
CA PHE A 95 -11.00 3.99 -2.19
C PHE A 95 -11.29 5.38 -2.74
N VAL A 96 -12.34 5.46 -3.55
CA VAL A 96 -12.85 6.69 -4.15
C VAL A 96 -14.38 6.77 -3.95
N LYS A 97 -14.94 7.97 -4.03
CA LYS A 97 -16.41 8.12 -4.04
C LYS A 97 -16.94 7.92 -5.46
N PRO A 98 -17.84 6.96 -5.71
CA PRO A 98 -18.34 6.64 -7.06
C PRO A 98 -19.06 7.80 -7.74
N ASN A 99 -19.63 8.72 -6.96
CA ASN A 99 -20.39 9.87 -7.45
C ASN A 99 -19.56 11.17 -7.50
N ASP A 100 -18.24 11.10 -7.21
CA ASP A 100 -17.33 12.23 -7.37
C ASP A 100 -16.74 12.23 -8.78
N GLU A 101 -17.01 13.28 -9.56
CA GLU A 101 -16.49 13.42 -10.92
C GLU A 101 -14.94 13.48 -10.99
N LYS A 102 -14.29 13.82 -9.88
CA LYS A 102 -12.83 13.88 -9.79
C LYS A 102 -12.21 12.56 -9.32
N PHE A 103 -13.02 11.64 -8.78
CA PHE A 103 -12.54 10.40 -8.17
C PHE A 103 -11.36 10.64 -7.22
N LEU A 104 -11.55 11.58 -6.27
CA LEU A 104 -10.52 11.86 -5.26
C LEU A 104 -10.23 10.60 -4.44
N ILE A 105 -8.94 10.38 -4.17
CA ILE A 105 -8.45 9.21 -3.44
C ILE A 105 -8.58 9.46 -1.93
N TYR A 106 -9.28 8.57 -1.24
CA TYR A 106 -9.49 8.60 0.22
C TYR A 106 -8.70 7.51 0.95
N GLU A 107 -8.31 6.45 0.27
CA GLU A 107 -7.36 5.43 0.74
C GLU A 107 -6.47 5.01 -0.42
N VAL A 108 -5.18 4.84 -0.13
CA VAL A 108 -4.20 4.20 -0.99
C VAL A 108 -3.68 2.96 -0.27
N ARG A 109 -3.63 1.84 -0.96
CA ARG A 109 -3.06 0.59 -0.45
C ARG A 109 -2.08 0.01 -1.47
N GLY A 110 -0.82 -0.19 -1.07
CA GLY A 110 0.15 -1.00 -1.79
C GLY A 110 0.19 -2.41 -1.23
N ILE A 111 0.26 -3.42 -2.09
CA ILE A 111 0.20 -4.84 -1.73
C ILE A 111 1.41 -5.56 -2.30
N ILE A 112 2.12 -6.34 -1.46
CA ILE A 112 3.21 -7.24 -1.84
C ILE A 112 2.88 -8.64 -1.34
N SER A 113 2.92 -9.63 -2.24
CA SER A 113 2.66 -11.02 -1.91
C SER A 113 3.84 -11.66 -1.18
N TYR A 114 3.56 -12.33 -0.08
CA TYR A 114 4.50 -13.14 0.71
C TYR A 114 3.86 -14.51 1.00
N ILE A 115 3.46 -15.21 -0.06
CA ILE A 115 2.79 -16.50 0.07
C ILE A 115 3.76 -17.50 0.74
N GLU A 116 3.31 -18.10 1.86
CA GLU A 116 4.10 -19.04 2.68
C GLU A 116 5.40 -18.44 3.26
N ASP A 117 5.59 -17.10 3.19
CA ASP A 117 6.77 -16.41 3.74
C ASP A 117 6.38 -15.30 4.72
N LEU A 118 5.71 -15.66 5.81
CA LEU A 118 5.33 -14.72 6.87
C LEU A 118 6.55 -14.02 7.49
N ASN A 119 7.71 -14.70 7.56
CA ASN A 119 8.93 -14.11 8.09
C ASN A 119 9.46 -12.99 7.19
N GLY A 120 9.41 -13.18 5.87
CA GLY A 120 9.74 -12.14 4.88
C GLY A 120 8.81 -10.94 5.00
N CYS A 121 7.49 -11.19 5.17
CA CYS A 121 6.51 -10.14 5.42
C CYS A 121 6.86 -9.32 6.67
N HIS A 122 7.10 -9.96 7.81
CA HIS A 122 7.45 -9.27 9.08
C HIS A 122 8.76 -8.49 8.96
N LYS A 123 9.75 -9.04 8.28
CA LYS A 123 11.01 -8.31 8.05
C LYS A 123 10.74 -7.02 7.29
N LYS A 124 9.98 -7.09 6.20
CA LYS A 124 9.64 -5.91 5.40
C LYS A 124 8.74 -4.93 6.15
N GLN A 125 7.77 -5.43 6.93
CA GLN A 125 6.95 -4.62 7.82
C GLN A 125 7.81 -3.81 8.79
N ASN A 126 8.79 -4.44 9.45
CA ASN A 126 9.66 -3.77 10.41
C ASN A 126 10.53 -2.68 9.74
N GLU A 127 11.09 -2.95 8.56
CA GLU A 127 11.84 -1.97 7.77
C GLU A 127 11.01 -0.71 7.50
N ILE A 128 9.77 -0.88 7.02
CA ILE A 128 8.85 0.23 6.71
C ILE A 128 8.44 0.96 8.00
N VAL A 129 8.13 0.22 9.07
CA VAL A 129 7.78 0.81 10.38
C VAL A 129 8.90 1.67 10.94
N GLU A 130 10.17 1.24 10.80
CA GLU A 130 11.32 2.03 11.23
C GLU A 130 11.45 3.34 10.42
N GLU A 131 11.22 3.29 9.11
CA GLU A 131 11.26 4.46 8.24
C GLU A 131 10.14 5.45 8.57
N ILE A 132 8.90 4.99 8.67
CA ILE A 132 7.73 5.81 9.02
C ILE A 132 7.90 6.45 10.41
N SER A 133 8.43 5.70 11.40
CA SER A 133 8.69 6.21 12.75
C SER A 133 9.72 7.35 12.79
N LYS A 134 10.62 7.44 11.81
CA LYS A 134 11.59 8.54 11.72
C LYS A 134 10.95 9.80 11.13
N ILE A 135 9.98 9.62 10.23
CA ILE A 135 9.28 10.71 9.53
C ILE A 135 8.19 11.31 10.44
N PHE A 136 7.31 10.45 10.96
CA PHE A 136 6.12 10.85 11.71
C PHE A 136 6.31 10.62 13.22
N LYS A 137 7.10 11.47 13.86
CA LYS A 137 7.48 11.33 15.29
C LYS A 137 6.32 11.56 16.24
N ASP A 138 5.35 12.37 15.83
CA ASP A 138 4.20 12.78 16.64
C ASP A 138 2.96 11.89 16.43
N ALA A 139 3.00 11.00 15.43
CA ALA A 139 1.93 10.04 15.21
C ALA A 139 1.89 8.98 16.32
N LYS A 140 0.68 8.67 16.80
CA LYS A 140 0.47 7.64 17.83
C LYS A 140 0.63 6.26 17.23
N LYS A 141 1.74 5.59 17.56
CA LYS A 141 2.00 4.20 17.16
C LYS A 141 1.25 3.21 18.04
N SER A 142 0.61 2.21 17.43
CA SER A 142 0.03 1.04 18.12
C SER A 142 0.23 -0.23 17.30
N GLU A 143 0.23 -1.38 17.98
CA GLU A 143 0.41 -2.70 17.37
C GLU A 143 -0.78 -3.58 17.73
N LYS A 144 -1.28 -4.36 16.77
CA LYS A 144 -2.40 -5.28 16.94
C LYS A 144 -2.10 -6.59 16.23
N SER A 145 -2.33 -7.70 16.92
CA SER A 145 -2.29 -9.06 16.36
C SER A 145 -3.61 -9.74 16.69
N TYR A 146 -4.24 -10.36 15.70
CA TYR A 146 -5.50 -11.05 15.89
C TYR A 146 -5.73 -12.16 14.86
N LYS A 147 -6.53 -13.14 15.23
CA LYS A 147 -7.03 -14.17 14.33
C LYS A 147 -8.17 -13.62 13.50
N SER A 148 -8.21 -13.99 12.23
CA SER A 148 -9.30 -13.57 11.36
C SER A 148 -10.64 -14.17 11.79
N ARG A 149 -11.65 -13.31 11.98
CA ARG A 149 -13.03 -13.74 12.26
C ARG A 149 -13.68 -14.54 11.11
N HIS A 150 -13.12 -14.43 9.92
CA HIS A 150 -13.59 -15.14 8.73
C HIS A 150 -13.01 -16.55 8.60
N ASP A 151 -12.12 -16.94 9.50
CA ASP A 151 -11.52 -18.26 9.56
C ASP A 151 -11.88 -19.01 10.84
N PRO A 152 -12.89 -19.90 10.79
CA PRO A 152 -13.26 -20.71 11.95
C PRO A 152 -12.14 -21.66 12.42
N SER A 153 -11.17 -21.98 11.56
CA SER A 153 -10.02 -22.82 11.95
C SER A 153 -9.03 -22.09 12.86
N GLY A 154 -9.06 -20.75 12.85
CA GLY A 154 -8.17 -19.89 13.62
C GLY A 154 -6.71 -19.91 13.15
N LYS A 155 -6.44 -20.40 11.93
CA LYS A 155 -5.09 -20.41 11.33
C LYS A 155 -4.75 -19.08 10.68
N SER A 156 -5.76 -18.36 10.16
CA SER A 156 -5.55 -17.05 9.54
C SER A 156 -5.30 -15.97 10.58
N THR A 157 -4.20 -15.23 10.41
CA THR A 157 -3.77 -14.16 11.32
C THR A 157 -3.54 -12.85 10.58
N LYS A 158 -3.69 -11.74 11.28
CA LYS A 158 -3.27 -10.42 10.82
C LYS A 158 -2.48 -9.74 11.91
N GLU A 159 -1.34 -9.18 11.54
CA GLU A 159 -0.49 -8.39 12.41
C GLU A 159 -0.34 -7.00 11.80
N LYS A 160 -0.73 -5.97 12.58
CA LYS A 160 -0.77 -4.58 12.14
C LYS A 160 0.09 -3.71 13.03
N VAL A 161 0.84 -2.82 12.40
CA VAL A 161 1.37 -1.61 13.03
C VAL A 161 0.62 -0.42 12.47
N ILE A 162 0.11 0.44 13.36
CA ILE A 162 -0.77 1.55 13.01
C ILE A 162 -0.17 2.83 13.55
N PHE A 163 -0.05 3.84 12.69
CA PHE A 163 0.27 5.22 13.04
C PHE A 163 -0.99 6.05 12.87
N THR A 164 -1.52 6.56 13.98
CA THR A 164 -2.73 7.40 14.00
C THR A 164 -2.33 8.87 14.17
N PHE A 165 -2.82 9.72 13.29
CA PHE A 165 -2.58 11.16 13.27
C PHE A 165 -3.64 11.91 14.09
N ASN A 166 -3.39 13.19 14.38
CA ASN A 166 -4.33 14.04 15.13
C ASN A 166 -5.66 14.26 14.39
N SER A 167 -5.65 14.20 13.06
CA SER A 167 -6.84 14.22 12.18
C SER A 167 -7.72 12.98 12.34
N GLY A 168 -7.17 11.89 12.90
CA GLY A 168 -7.79 10.58 12.94
C GLY A 168 -7.47 9.72 11.70
N ASP A 169 -6.68 10.23 10.77
CA ASP A 169 -6.18 9.47 9.63
C ASP A 169 -5.15 8.43 10.11
N GLU A 170 -4.92 7.38 9.32
CA GLU A 170 -4.01 6.32 9.71
C GLU A 170 -3.09 5.88 8.56
N ILE A 171 -1.83 5.54 8.91
CA ILE A 171 -0.98 4.66 8.12
C ILE A 171 -0.97 3.31 8.81
N GLN A 172 -1.30 2.25 8.08
CA GLN A 172 -1.30 0.88 8.59
C GLN A 172 -0.33 0.03 7.78
N ILE A 173 0.54 -0.72 8.44
CA ILE A 173 1.42 -1.71 7.85
C ILE A 173 0.97 -3.08 8.34
N VAL A 174 0.46 -3.91 7.44
CA VAL A 174 -0.26 -5.14 7.77
C VAL A 174 0.41 -6.34 7.15
N CYS A 175 0.78 -7.34 7.95
CA CYS A 175 1.06 -8.69 7.47
C CYS A 175 -0.19 -9.55 7.66
N ALA A 176 -0.69 -10.13 6.57
CA ALA A 176 -1.82 -11.07 6.59
C ALA A 176 -1.34 -12.45 6.17
N ASN A 177 -1.64 -13.45 7.00
CA ASN A 177 -1.45 -14.87 6.71
C ASN A 177 -2.81 -15.54 6.68
N TRP A 178 -3.13 -16.23 5.58
CA TRP A 178 -4.43 -16.85 5.38
C TRP A 178 -4.34 -18.38 5.40
N GLU A 179 -5.36 -19.03 5.94
CA GLU A 179 -5.52 -20.46 5.72
C GLU A 179 -5.67 -20.72 4.22
N GLU A 180 -4.91 -21.68 3.68
CA GLU A 180 -4.72 -21.88 2.24
C GLU A 180 -6.03 -22.04 1.46
N ASN A 181 -6.96 -22.89 1.95
CA ASN A 181 -8.22 -23.09 1.26
C ASN A 181 -9.08 -21.82 1.23
N LEU A 182 -9.05 -21.01 2.30
CA LEU A 182 -9.76 -19.73 2.34
C LEU A 182 -9.10 -18.72 1.39
N ARG A 183 -7.78 -18.68 1.37
CA ARG A 183 -7.03 -17.82 0.47
C ARG A 183 -7.37 -18.10 -0.99
N ILE A 184 -7.30 -19.36 -1.40
CA ILE A 184 -7.61 -19.79 -2.77
C ILE A 184 -9.08 -19.54 -3.11
N LYS A 185 -10.00 -19.96 -2.22
CA LYS A 185 -11.45 -19.79 -2.44
C LYS A 185 -11.88 -18.35 -2.63
N ASN A 186 -11.29 -17.43 -1.87
CA ASN A 186 -11.70 -16.03 -1.88
C ASN A 186 -10.77 -15.14 -2.73
N ASN A 187 -9.75 -15.73 -3.35
CA ASN A 187 -8.70 -15.00 -4.08
C ASN A 187 -8.06 -13.88 -3.23
N TRP A 188 -7.81 -14.17 -1.94
CA TRP A 188 -7.20 -13.20 -1.03
C TRP A 188 -5.69 -13.18 -1.17
N THR A 189 -5.10 -11.99 -1.14
CA THR A 189 -3.64 -11.85 -1.14
C THR A 189 -3.10 -12.09 0.27
N GLU A 190 -2.14 -13.01 0.38
CA GLU A 190 -1.34 -13.24 1.56
C GLU A 190 -0.07 -12.41 1.47
N GLY A 191 0.24 -11.63 2.51
CA GLY A 191 1.45 -10.83 2.51
C GLY A 191 1.30 -9.47 3.17
N LEU A 192 2.08 -8.52 2.67
CA LEU A 192 2.19 -7.16 3.18
C LEU A 192 1.19 -6.23 2.50
N SER A 193 0.52 -5.40 3.30
CA SER A 193 -0.19 -4.23 2.82
C SER A 193 0.31 -2.98 3.55
N VAL A 194 0.66 -1.94 2.81
CA VAL A 194 0.88 -0.58 3.33
C VAL A 194 -0.33 0.25 2.93
N ILE A 195 -1.00 0.84 3.91
CA ILE A 195 -2.31 1.47 3.72
C ILE A 195 -2.24 2.88 4.30
N ILE A 196 -2.68 3.86 3.53
CA ILE A 196 -2.91 5.24 3.95
C ILE A 196 -4.40 5.48 3.87
N SER A 197 -5.07 5.74 5.00
CA SER A 197 -6.53 5.91 5.03
C SER A 197 -6.91 7.21 5.70
N THR A 198 -7.84 7.92 5.10
CA THR A 198 -8.51 9.04 5.77
C THR A 198 -9.42 8.55 6.89
N ASN A 199 -9.62 9.40 7.90
CA ASN A 199 -10.57 9.15 8.98
C ASN A 199 -12.01 8.89 8.45
N GLU A 200 -12.36 9.47 7.31
CA GLU A 200 -13.66 9.24 6.67
C GLU A 200 -13.85 7.78 6.24
N VAL A 201 -12.85 7.20 5.56
CA VAL A 201 -12.86 5.78 5.17
C VAL A 201 -12.85 4.88 6.40
N LEU A 202 -12.02 5.20 7.40
CA LEU A 202 -11.93 4.40 8.64
C LEU A 202 -13.26 4.35 9.39
N ASN A 203 -13.97 5.48 9.49
CA ASN A 203 -15.29 5.55 10.11
C ASN A 203 -16.33 4.76 9.32
N TRP A 204 -16.31 4.86 7.99
CA TRP A 204 -17.20 4.08 7.13
C TRP A 204 -16.95 2.57 7.27
N LEU A 205 -15.70 2.12 7.27
CA LEU A 205 -15.34 0.69 7.47
C LEU A 205 -15.69 0.18 8.88
N GLY A 206 -15.63 1.05 9.89
CA GLY A 206 -15.98 0.72 11.27
C GLY A 206 -17.47 0.66 11.55
N GLY A 207 -18.30 1.27 10.69
CA GLY A 207 -19.77 1.31 10.79
C GLY A 207 -20.50 0.23 9.98
N ASN A 208 -19.79 -0.56 9.18
CA ASN A 208 -20.32 -1.61 8.32
C ASN A 208 -20.11 -3.02 8.89
#